data_1ff711ac87acfb9196d0654b52dbe9e4
#
_entry.id   1ff711ac87acfb9196d0654b52dbe9e4
#
_cell.length_a   1.000
_cell.length_b   1.000
_cell.length_c   1.000
_cell.angle_alpha   90.00
_cell.angle_beta   90.00
_cell.angle_gamma   90.00
#
_symmetry.space_group_name_H-M   'P 1'
#
loop_
_entity.id
_entity.type
_entity.pdbx_description
1 polymer ?
#
loop_
_entity_poly.entity_id
_entity_poly.type
_entity_poly.pdbx_seq_one_letter_code
_entity_poly.pdbx_strand_id
1 'polypeptide(L)'
;MKKLTNLSFVLIAVAAVLISGCKSKEKTPVGEKEIVVPCSGPDFFTTNKVFRSNSIGESMDQVTSKKKALTNARNELAQAINTTVKTVTDNYVNSREMNKKEELEGRFESLNREVVDQTLSGIRTICEKLVQTKDGSYKTYVAIELSAEIGR
;
A
#
# COMPACT_ATOMS: atom_id res chain seq x y z
N MET A 1 16.30 55.78 -20.04
CA MET A 1 16.49 54.73 -19.05
C MET A 1 15.18 54.11 -18.51
N LYS A 2 14.03 54.82 -18.49
CA LYS A 2 12.75 54.29 -17.98
C LYS A 2 12.03 53.28 -18.91
N LYS A 3 12.34 53.23 -20.20
CA LYS A 3 11.69 52.31 -21.16
C LYS A 3 12.29 50.88 -21.17
N LEU A 4 13.55 50.71 -20.77
CA LEU A 4 14.19 49.40 -20.72
C LEU A 4 13.75 48.57 -19.50
N THR A 5 13.45 49.23 -18.38
CA THR A 5 12.99 48.55 -17.16
C THR A 5 11.59 47.93 -17.31
N ASN A 6 10.69 48.59 -18.06
CA ASN A 6 9.34 48.06 -18.29
C ASN A 6 9.33 46.83 -19.22
N LEU A 7 10.27 46.76 -20.18
CA LEU A 7 10.38 45.60 -21.09
C LEU A 7 10.88 44.36 -20.35
N SER A 8 11.77 44.53 -19.37
CA SER A 8 12.30 43.44 -18.54
C SER A 8 11.23 42.85 -17.62
N PHE A 9 10.36 43.70 -17.04
CA PHE A 9 9.25 43.23 -16.20
C PHE A 9 8.17 42.47 -16.99
N VAL A 10 7.89 42.87 -18.23
CA VAL A 10 6.92 42.16 -19.09
C VAL A 10 7.47 40.81 -19.52
N LEU A 11 8.75 40.65 -19.78
CA LEU A 11 9.37 39.36 -20.12
C LEU A 11 9.36 38.36 -18.96
N ILE A 12 9.56 38.82 -17.71
CA ILE A 12 9.48 37.98 -16.50
C ILE A 12 8.04 37.56 -16.24
N ALA A 13 7.06 38.43 -16.46
CA ALA A 13 5.63 38.08 -16.25
C ALA A 13 5.13 37.03 -17.27
N VAL A 14 5.61 37.07 -18.52
CA VAL A 14 5.26 36.06 -19.54
C VAL A 14 5.89 34.71 -19.26
N ALA A 15 7.11 34.66 -18.70
CA ALA A 15 7.76 33.41 -18.33
C ALA A 15 7.07 32.67 -17.17
N ALA A 16 6.42 33.39 -16.25
CA ALA A 16 5.71 32.79 -15.10
C ALA A 16 4.40 32.08 -15.49
N VAL A 17 3.78 32.38 -16.61
CA VAL A 17 2.53 31.77 -17.07
C VAL A 17 2.73 30.41 -17.74
N LEU A 18 3.96 30.08 -18.17
CA LEU A 18 4.24 28.80 -18.85
C LEU A 18 4.47 27.59 -17.92
N ILE A 19 4.47 27.79 -16.60
CA ILE A 19 4.69 26.70 -15.61
C ILE A 19 3.36 26.18 -15.04
N SER A 20 2.22 26.50 -15.62
CA SER A 20 0.95 25.84 -15.29
C SER A 20 0.96 24.43 -15.90
N GLY A 21 1.71 23.54 -15.26
CA GLY A 21 1.75 22.12 -15.61
C GLY A 21 0.33 21.57 -15.57
N CYS A 22 -0.22 21.26 -16.74
CA CYS A 22 -1.43 20.48 -16.88
C CYS A 22 -1.26 19.17 -16.13
N LYS A 23 -1.92 19.00 -14.98
CA LYS A 23 -2.17 17.70 -14.40
C LYS A 23 -3.06 16.95 -15.39
N SER A 24 -2.44 16.15 -16.24
CA SER A 24 -3.12 15.21 -17.12
C SER A 24 -3.95 14.26 -16.24
N LYS A 25 -5.27 14.44 -16.23
CA LYS A 25 -6.15 13.40 -15.70
C LYS A 25 -6.08 12.25 -16.69
N GLU A 26 -5.56 11.10 -16.26
CA GLU A 26 -5.69 9.86 -17.01
C GLU A 26 -7.17 9.67 -17.34
N LYS A 27 -7.48 9.64 -18.64
CA LYS A 27 -8.85 9.40 -19.10
C LYS A 27 -9.10 7.89 -19.05
N THR A 28 -10.07 7.47 -18.25
CA THR A 28 -10.57 6.09 -18.28
C THR A 28 -11.01 5.71 -19.70
N PRO A 29 -10.79 4.46 -20.13
CA PRO A 29 -11.26 3.96 -21.40
C PRO A 29 -12.77 4.14 -21.59
N VAL A 30 -13.23 4.24 -22.84
CA VAL A 30 -14.65 4.44 -23.14
C VAL A 30 -15.47 3.24 -22.64
N GLY A 31 -16.48 3.50 -21.81
CA GLY A 31 -17.32 2.46 -21.20
C GLY A 31 -16.90 2.00 -19.81
N GLU A 32 -15.76 2.48 -19.31
CA GLU A 32 -15.30 2.19 -17.96
C GLU A 32 -15.53 3.39 -17.03
N LYS A 33 -15.82 3.11 -15.76
CA LYS A 33 -15.98 4.11 -14.71
C LYS A 33 -15.00 3.82 -13.58
N GLU A 34 -14.15 4.76 -13.29
CA GLU A 34 -13.28 4.68 -12.11
C GLU A 34 -14.12 4.67 -10.83
N ILE A 35 -13.85 3.72 -9.95
CA ILE A 35 -14.48 3.60 -8.63
C ILE A 35 -13.45 3.99 -7.58
N VAL A 36 -13.73 5.07 -6.85
CA VAL A 36 -12.92 5.47 -5.70
C VAL A 36 -13.37 4.67 -4.49
N VAL A 37 -12.50 3.74 -4.06
CA VAL A 37 -12.74 2.93 -2.86
C VAL A 37 -12.07 3.60 -1.67
N PRO A 38 -12.79 3.81 -0.53
CA PRO A 38 -12.17 4.36 0.68
C PRO A 38 -11.00 3.51 1.17
N CYS A 39 -9.99 4.13 1.77
CA CYS A 39 -8.79 3.46 2.29
C CYS A 39 -8.02 2.64 1.24
N SER A 40 -8.10 3.02 -0.04
CA SER A 40 -7.36 2.37 -1.13
C SER A 40 -6.72 3.43 -2.05
N GLY A 41 -5.89 3.00 -2.99
CA GLY A 41 -5.17 3.89 -3.90
C GLY A 41 -3.69 4.03 -3.55
N PRO A 42 -2.95 4.92 -4.25
CA PRO A 42 -1.49 5.00 -4.18
C PRO A 42 -0.92 5.24 -2.77
N ASP A 43 -1.65 6.00 -1.93
CA ASP A 43 -1.24 6.30 -0.56
C ASP A 43 -1.24 5.07 0.35
N PHE A 44 -1.90 3.99 -0.08
CA PHE A 44 -2.04 2.74 0.68
C PHE A 44 -1.29 1.57 0.02
N PHE A 45 -0.43 1.81 -0.96
CA PHE A 45 0.38 0.77 -1.57
C PHE A 45 1.61 0.44 -0.71
N THR A 46 2.02 -0.82 -0.75
CA THR A 46 3.29 -1.27 -0.17
C THR A 46 4.45 -0.54 -0.83
N THR A 47 5.44 -0.16 -0.04
CA THR A 47 6.68 0.46 -0.47
C THR A 47 7.87 -0.37 0.01
N ASN A 48 9.08 0.02 -0.37
CA ASN A 48 10.31 -0.62 0.13
C ASN A 48 10.58 -0.40 1.64
N LYS A 49 9.81 0.47 2.30
CA LYS A 49 9.96 0.79 3.74
C LYS A 49 8.82 0.27 4.61
N VAL A 50 7.65 0.05 4.02
CA VAL A 50 6.46 -0.38 4.74
C VAL A 50 5.65 -1.36 3.90
N PHE A 51 5.14 -2.39 4.54
CA PHE A 51 4.12 -3.26 3.95
C PHE A 51 2.75 -2.70 4.28
N ARG A 52 1.88 -2.64 3.30
CA ARG A 52 0.50 -2.18 3.45
C ARG A 52 -0.47 -3.15 2.82
N SER A 53 -1.63 -3.24 3.42
CA SER A 53 -2.77 -3.97 2.88
C SER A 53 -4.04 -3.20 3.19
N ASN A 54 -5.01 -3.29 2.31
CA ASN A 54 -6.33 -2.73 2.52
C ASN A 54 -7.38 -3.79 2.24
N SER A 55 -8.49 -3.75 2.96
CA SER A 55 -9.56 -4.72 2.79
C SER A 55 -10.92 -4.16 3.20
N ILE A 56 -11.95 -4.93 2.87
CA ILE A 56 -13.34 -4.60 3.14
C ILE A 56 -13.96 -5.74 3.93
N GLY A 57 -14.75 -5.38 4.95
CA GLY A 57 -15.62 -6.32 5.67
C GLY A 57 -17.06 -5.85 5.58
N GLU A 58 -17.98 -6.78 5.36
CA GLU A 58 -19.42 -6.51 5.32
C GLU A 58 -20.18 -7.43 6.26
N SER A 59 -21.14 -6.89 6.99
CA SER A 59 -21.98 -7.64 7.95
C SER A 59 -23.24 -6.83 8.32
N MET A 60 -24.26 -7.53 8.77
CA MET A 60 -25.42 -6.90 9.40
C MET A 60 -25.09 -6.27 10.77
N ASP A 61 -23.96 -6.67 11.37
CA ASP A 61 -23.47 -6.12 12.63
C ASP A 61 -22.20 -5.28 12.39
N GLN A 62 -22.18 -4.07 12.96
CA GLN A 62 -21.09 -3.10 12.78
C GLN A 62 -19.74 -3.62 13.29
N VAL A 63 -19.72 -4.25 14.48
CA VAL A 63 -18.49 -4.76 15.09
C VAL A 63 -17.93 -5.92 14.28
N THR A 64 -18.81 -6.77 13.80
CA THR A 64 -18.47 -7.91 12.94
C THR A 64 -17.92 -7.45 11.59
N SER A 65 -18.52 -6.42 10.98
CA SER A 65 -18.00 -5.79 9.74
C SER A 65 -16.55 -5.32 9.93
N LYS A 66 -16.27 -4.61 11.01
CA LYS A 66 -14.90 -4.16 11.34
C LYS A 66 -13.94 -5.32 11.57
N LYS A 67 -14.34 -6.34 12.35
CA LYS A 67 -13.51 -7.53 12.60
C LYS A 67 -13.16 -8.26 11.30
N LYS A 68 -14.14 -8.44 10.41
CA LYS A 68 -13.90 -9.06 9.09
C LYS A 68 -12.91 -8.26 8.26
N ALA A 69 -13.06 -6.93 8.18
CA ALA A 69 -12.14 -6.07 7.44
C ALA A 69 -10.70 -6.18 7.96
N LEU A 70 -10.52 -6.11 9.28
CA LEU A 70 -9.19 -6.22 9.90
C LEU A 70 -8.57 -7.61 9.72
N THR A 71 -9.36 -8.68 9.83
CA THR A 71 -8.89 -10.06 9.63
C THR A 71 -8.45 -10.26 8.18
N ASN A 72 -9.25 -9.83 7.21
CA ASN A 72 -8.92 -9.92 5.80
C ASN A 72 -7.65 -9.13 5.47
N ALA A 73 -7.55 -7.88 5.93
CA ALA A 73 -6.36 -7.06 5.71
C ALA A 73 -5.09 -7.70 6.30
N ARG A 74 -5.15 -8.27 7.51
CA ARG A 74 -4.02 -8.99 8.12
C ARG A 74 -3.60 -10.22 7.33
N ASN A 75 -4.56 -10.99 6.84
CA ASN A 75 -4.29 -12.16 6.01
C ASN A 75 -3.59 -11.79 4.69
N GLU A 76 -4.07 -10.75 4.02
CA GLU A 76 -3.44 -10.24 2.80
C GLU A 76 -2.03 -9.71 3.07
N LEU A 77 -1.83 -8.98 4.17
CA LEU A 77 -0.52 -8.48 4.56
C LEU A 77 0.46 -9.63 4.84
N ALA A 78 0.04 -10.65 5.58
CA ALA A 78 0.84 -11.84 5.86
C ALA A 78 1.23 -12.58 4.56
N GLN A 79 0.31 -12.74 3.62
CA GLN A 79 0.59 -13.35 2.32
C GLN A 79 1.60 -12.53 1.51
N ALA A 80 1.48 -11.20 1.49
CA ALA A 80 2.41 -10.32 0.80
C ALA A 80 3.83 -10.42 1.37
N ILE A 81 3.96 -10.47 2.70
CA ILE A 81 5.23 -10.65 3.40
C ILE A 81 5.83 -12.02 3.06
N ASN A 82 5.06 -13.10 3.18
CA ASN A 82 5.50 -14.46 2.86
C ASN A 82 6.01 -14.57 1.42
N THR A 83 5.31 -13.95 0.48
CA THR A 83 5.72 -13.93 -0.93
C THR A 83 7.04 -13.19 -1.12
N THR A 84 7.23 -12.05 -0.48
CA THR A 84 8.46 -11.26 -0.54
C THR A 84 9.63 -12.05 0.06
N VAL A 85 9.42 -12.64 1.23
CA VAL A 85 10.42 -13.44 1.93
C VAL A 85 10.83 -14.65 1.08
N LYS A 86 9.87 -15.39 0.51
CA LYS A 86 10.14 -16.53 -0.37
C LYS A 86 10.96 -16.12 -1.61
N THR A 87 10.60 -15.02 -2.27
CA THR A 87 11.32 -14.53 -3.45
C THR A 87 12.77 -14.17 -3.12
N VAL A 88 13.02 -13.53 -1.98
CA VAL A 88 14.39 -13.20 -1.53
C VAL A 88 15.18 -14.48 -1.29
N THR A 89 14.58 -15.51 -0.72
CA THR A 89 15.23 -16.80 -0.45
C THR A 89 15.53 -17.55 -1.72
N ASP A 90 14.57 -17.70 -2.61
CA ASP A 90 14.77 -18.39 -3.88
C ASP A 90 15.93 -17.76 -4.67
N ASN A 91 16.03 -16.43 -4.66
CA ASN A 91 17.15 -15.71 -5.27
C ASN A 91 18.48 -15.97 -4.54
N TYR A 92 18.47 -16.07 -3.21
CA TYR A 92 19.67 -16.35 -2.42
C TYR A 92 20.15 -17.79 -2.60
N VAL A 93 19.23 -18.77 -2.61
CA VAL A 93 19.54 -20.21 -2.80
C VAL A 93 20.07 -20.47 -4.21
N ASN A 94 19.49 -19.83 -5.24
CA ASN A 94 19.95 -19.96 -6.62
C ASN A 94 21.35 -19.35 -6.85
N SER A 95 21.80 -18.45 -5.98
CA SER A 95 23.12 -17.82 -6.08
C SER A 95 24.23 -18.56 -5.34
N ARG A 96 23.92 -19.60 -4.57
CA ARG A 96 24.89 -20.41 -3.80
C ARG A 96 24.73 -21.92 -4.01
N GLU A 97 25.84 -22.61 -4.14
CA GLU A 97 25.99 -24.05 -4.47
C GLU A 97 25.00 -24.99 -3.73
N MET A 98 24.50 -25.97 -4.49
CA MET A 98 23.42 -26.91 -4.18
C MET A 98 23.56 -27.81 -2.94
N ASN A 99 24.67 -27.81 -2.23
CA ASN A 99 24.96 -28.81 -1.16
C ASN A 99 24.40 -28.46 0.23
N LYS A 100 23.67 -27.37 0.39
CA LYS A 100 23.06 -26.94 1.67
C LYS A 100 21.57 -26.59 1.58
N LYS A 101 20.89 -27.06 0.56
CA LYS A 101 19.52 -26.68 0.27
C LYS A 101 18.52 -27.05 1.39
N GLU A 102 18.56 -28.29 1.89
CA GLU A 102 17.66 -28.76 2.93
C GLU A 102 17.86 -28.05 4.28
N GLU A 103 19.12 -27.79 4.68
CA GLU A 103 19.40 -27.11 5.95
C GLU A 103 18.97 -25.63 5.89
N LEU A 104 19.11 -25.00 4.72
CA LEU A 104 18.66 -23.61 4.49
C LEU A 104 17.15 -23.51 4.42
N GLU A 105 16.44 -24.47 3.82
CA GLU A 105 14.98 -24.50 3.78
C GLU A 105 14.39 -24.67 5.19
N GLY A 106 14.94 -25.55 6.03
CA GLY A 106 14.47 -25.73 7.41
C GLY A 106 14.70 -24.51 8.31
N ARG A 107 15.85 -23.86 8.20
CA ARG A 107 16.11 -22.58 8.90
C ARG A 107 15.19 -21.47 8.42
N PHE A 108 14.87 -21.48 7.16
CA PHE A 108 14.04 -20.47 6.53
C PHE A 108 12.58 -20.60 6.93
N GLU A 109 12.02 -21.81 7.00
CA GLU A 109 10.68 -22.05 7.52
C GLU A 109 10.53 -21.59 8.98
N SER A 110 11.57 -21.82 9.80
CA SER A 110 11.58 -21.37 11.20
C SER A 110 11.61 -19.85 11.29
N LEU A 111 12.49 -19.18 10.53
CA LEU A 111 12.56 -17.72 10.47
C LEU A 111 11.25 -17.10 9.93
N ASN A 112 10.68 -17.71 8.91
CA ASN A 112 9.43 -17.23 8.31
C ASN A 112 8.27 -17.29 9.33
N ARG A 113 8.16 -18.37 10.10
CA ARG A 113 7.15 -18.52 11.16
C ARG A 113 7.35 -17.47 12.26
N GLU A 114 8.58 -17.27 12.72
CA GLU A 114 8.90 -16.29 13.76
C GLU A 114 8.67 -14.85 13.27
N VAL A 115 9.04 -14.52 12.03
CA VAL A 115 8.77 -13.21 11.42
C VAL A 115 7.28 -12.95 11.28
N VAL A 116 6.48 -13.95 10.88
CA VAL A 116 5.02 -13.79 10.78
C VAL A 116 4.38 -13.55 12.15
N ASP A 117 4.78 -14.29 13.18
CA ASP A 117 4.23 -14.13 14.52
C ASP A 117 4.60 -12.79 15.17
N GLN A 118 5.84 -12.33 15.02
CA GLN A 118 6.28 -11.00 15.49
C GLN A 118 5.65 -9.87 14.67
N THR A 119 5.47 -10.08 13.38
CA THR A 119 4.90 -9.11 12.44
C THR A 119 3.48 -8.73 12.82
N LEU A 120 2.67 -9.67 13.28
CA LEU A 120 1.28 -9.41 13.68
C LEU A 120 1.15 -8.46 14.87
N SER A 121 2.17 -8.29 15.71
CA SER A 121 2.16 -7.38 16.87
C SER A 121 2.44 -5.92 16.51
N GLY A 122 3.12 -5.65 15.40
CA GLY A 122 3.52 -4.30 14.94
C GLY A 122 2.57 -3.63 13.94
N ILE A 123 1.45 -4.28 13.62
CA ILE A 123 0.49 -3.76 12.63
C ILE A 123 -0.27 -2.55 13.19
N ARG A 124 -0.33 -1.48 12.39
CA ARG A 124 -1.11 -0.27 12.67
C ARG A 124 -2.21 -0.08 11.65
N THR A 125 -3.41 0.33 12.13
CA THR A 125 -4.47 0.81 11.23
C THR A 125 -4.17 2.26 10.84
N ILE A 126 -4.04 2.52 9.55
CA ILE A 126 -3.73 3.84 8.99
C ILE A 126 -4.94 4.50 8.35
N CYS A 127 -5.97 3.74 8.03
CA CYS A 127 -7.25 4.24 7.55
C CYS A 127 -8.39 3.31 7.98
N GLU A 128 -9.51 3.91 8.40
CA GLU A 128 -10.75 3.18 8.70
C GLU A 128 -11.93 4.04 8.28
N LYS A 129 -12.86 3.47 7.51
CA LYS A 129 -14.12 4.09 7.12
C LYS A 129 -15.25 3.09 7.28
N LEU A 130 -16.27 3.48 8.04
CA LEU A 130 -17.50 2.71 8.19
C LEU A 130 -18.61 3.40 7.41
N VAL A 131 -19.38 2.62 6.67
CA VAL A 131 -20.60 3.07 5.98
C VAL A 131 -21.73 2.09 6.25
N GLN A 132 -22.96 2.59 6.25
CA GLN A 132 -24.16 1.77 6.23
C GLN A 132 -24.69 1.73 4.80
N THR A 133 -25.00 0.55 4.31
CA THR A 133 -25.55 0.32 2.98
C THR A 133 -27.07 0.54 2.97
N LYS A 134 -27.68 0.65 1.80
CA LYS A 134 -29.13 0.91 1.67
C LYS A 134 -29.99 -0.24 2.22
N ASP A 135 -29.49 -1.44 2.24
CA ASP A 135 -30.12 -2.65 2.79
C ASP A 135 -29.94 -2.79 4.31
N GLY A 136 -29.28 -1.79 4.96
CA GLY A 136 -29.07 -1.74 6.39
C GLY A 136 -27.84 -2.48 6.90
N SER A 137 -27.05 -3.15 6.02
CA SER A 137 -25.79 -3.76 6.41
C SER A 137 -24.68 -2.70 6.63
N TYR A 138 -23.62 -3.10 7.30
CA TYR A 138 -22.44 -2.27 7.54
C TYR A 138 -21.27 -2.75 6.69
N LYS A 139 -20.57 -1.81 6.06
CA LYS A 139 -19.36 -2.05 5.30
C LYS A 139 -18.22 -1.23 5.89
N THR A 140 -17.16 -1.91 6.33
CA THR A 140 -15.96 -1.27 6.87
C THR A 140 -14.82 -1.42 5.88
N TYR A 141 -14.22 -0.30 5.52
CA TYR A 141 -12.99 -0.21 4.74
C TYR A 141 -11.84 0.05 5.69
N VAL A 142 -10.77 -0.73 5.59
CA VAL A 142 -9.57 -0.54 6.40
C VAL A 142 -8.33 -0.57 5.53
N ALA A 143 -7.30 0.19 5.94
CA ALA A 143 -5.94 -0.01 5.51
C ALA A 143 -5.06 -0.14 6.74
N ILE A 144 -4.13 -1.09 6.69
CA ILE A 144 -3.17 -1.38 7.74
C ILE A 144 -1.76 -1.28 7.18
N GLU A 145 -0.81 -0.99 8.05
CA GLU A 145 0.60 -1.00 7.68
C GLU A 145 1.46 -1.69 8.72
N LEU A 146 2.57 -2.23 8.25
CA LEU A 146 3.66 -2.75 9.04
C LEU A 146 4.95 -2.12 8.57
N SER A 147 5.74 -1.58 9.51
CA SER A 147 7.08 -1.08 9.17
C SER A 147 8.00 -2.23 8.77
N ALA A 148 8.74 -2.07 7.67
CA ALA A 148 9.75 -3.03 7.25
C ALA A 148 11.02 -3.05 8.14
N GLU A 149 11.10 -2.17 9.14
CA GLU A 149 12.19 -2.12 10.14
C GLU A 149 12.04 -3.20 11.23
N ILE A 150 11.63 -4.42 10.87
CA ILE A 150 11.55 -5.55 11.77
C ILE A 150 12.94 -6.19 11.83
N GLY A 151 13.65 -5.96 12.93
CA GLY A 151 14.90 -6.66 13.23
C GLY A 151 16.15 -5.78 13.23
N ARG A 152 16.13 -4.71 14.00
CA ARG A 152 17.34 -4.12 14.60
C ARG A 152 17.38 -4.38 16.08
#